data_acad8e8d8af529bdc1ee7e1c7b46706b
#
_entry.id   acad8e8d8af529bdc1ee7e1c7b46706b
#
_cell.length_a   1.000
_cell.length_b   1.000
_cell.length_c   1.000
_cell.angle_alpha   90.00
_cell.angle_beta   90.00
_cell.angle_gamma   90.00
#
_symmetry.space_group_name_H-M   'P 1'
#
loop_
_entity.id
_entity.type
_entity.pdbx_description
1 polymer ?
#
loop_
_entity_poly.entity_id
_entity_poly.type
_entity_poly.pdbx_seq_one_letter_code
_entity_poly.pdbx_strand_id
1 'polypeptide(L)'
;MCGIFAIILAKEQNNKEENIFQLLINGLIQLQNRGYDSAGICAINHNSQFIVYKYASSDTFNAIDKLISINSDKTIEFKLQNSRIAFGHNRWATHGIKNDINAHPHLSNDECFAIVHNGIIENYNKLKQFLIKQNYTFHSQTDTEVIVNLIQYNFSQQLHVSSNTNTNTNTNT
;
A
#
# COMPACT_ATOMS: atom_id res chain seq x y z
N MET A 1 4.58 -16.91 -7.88
CA MET A 1 3.27 -16.28 -7.53
C MET A 1 3.46 -15.46 -6.27
N CYS A 2 2.89 -14.27 -6.21
CA CYS A 2 3.02 -13.37 -5.06
C CYS A 2 2.12 -13.77 -3.88
N GLY A 3 2.44 -13.33 -2.67
CA GLY A 3 1.65 -13.53 -1.45
C GLY A 3 1.11 -12.20 -0.92
N ILE A 4 -0.16 -12.16 -0.51
CA ILE A 4 -0.78 -11.01 0.18
C ILE A 4 -1.27 -11.49 1.55
N PHE A 5 -1.01 -10.67 2.58
CA PHE A 5 -1.54 -10.87 3.91
C PHE A 5 -2.06 -9.54 4.46
N ALA A 6 -3.24 -9.56 5.06
CA ALA A 6 -3.87 -8.36 5.61
C ALA A 6 -4.49 -8.65 6.98
N ILE A 7 -4.51 -7.65 7.85
CA ILE A 7 -5.03 -7.72 9.20
C ILE A 7 -5.90 -6.51 9.48
N ILE A 8 -7.05 -6.77 10.08
CA ILE A 8 -7.90 -5.77 10.72
C ILE A 8 -8.14 -6.24 12.15
N LEU A 9 -7.63 -5.48 13.13
CA LEU A 9 -7.85 -5.79 14.55
C LEU A 9 -9.22 -5.24 14.98
N ALA A 10 -10.05 -6.09 15.57
CA ALA A 10 -11.30 -5.67 16.19
C ALA A 10 -11.02 -4.73 17.37
N LYS A 11 -11.98 -3.88 17.75
CA LYS A 11 -11.83 -2.96 18.89
C LYS A 11 -11.67 -3.80 20.17
N GLU A 12 -10.61 -3.52 20.94
CA GLU A 12 -10.26 -4.31 22.13
C GLU A 12 -11.40 -4.39 23.14
N GLN A 13 -11.59 -5.61 23.66
CA GLN A 13 -12.33 -5.82 24.89
C GLN A 13 -11.42 -6.13 26.08
N ASN A 14 -10.13 -6.39 25.90
CA ASN A 14 -9.19 -6.72 26.97
C ASN A 14 -7.75 -6.29 26.62
N ASN A 15 -7.12 -5.63 27.55
CA ASN A 15 -5.77 -5.12 27.79
C ASN A 15 -4.52 -5.86 27.22
N LYS A 16 -4.57 -6.53 26.09
CA LYS A 16 -3.37 -7.00 25.38
C LYS A 16 -3.24 -6.21 24.10
N GLU A 17 -2.28 -5.29 24.06
CA GLU A 17 -1.82 -4.66 22.81
C GLU A 17 -1.23 -5.75 21.92
N GLU A 18 -2.01 -6.23 20.94
CA GLU A 18 -1.48 -7.09 19.90
C GLU A 18 -0.59 -6.26 18.97
N ASN A 19 0.67 -6.65 18.85
CA ASN A 19 1.60 -6.00 17.93
C ASN A 19 1.23 -6.38 16.49
N ILE A 20 0.45 -5.51 15.81
CA ILE A 20 -0.01 -5.71 14.43
C ILE A 20 1.15 -5.94 13.46
N PHE A 21 2.30 -5.30 13.70
CA PHE A 21 3.50 -5.47 12.88
C PHE A 21 4.02 -6.91 12.97
N GLN A 22 4.13 -7.45 14.19
CA GLN A 22 4.59 -8.83 14.39
C GLN A 22 3.63 -9.83 13.75
N LEU A 23 2.32 -9.63 13.89
CA LEU A 23 1.32 -10.48 13.25
C LEU A 23 1.44 -10.42 11.73
N LEU A 24 1.63 -9.22 11.15
CA LEU A 24 1.79 -9.03 9.72
C LEU A 24 3.05 -9.73 9.19
N ILE A 25 4.18 -9.55 9.86
CA ILE A 25 5.45 -10.20 9.50
C ILE A 25 5.31 -11.72 9.57
N ASN A 26 4.69 -12.27 10.62
CA ASN A 26 4.46 -13.71 10.74
C ASN A 26 3.63 -14.24 9.56
N GLY A 27 2.59 -13.50 9.13
CA GLY A 27 1.80 -13.85 7.95
C GLY A 27 2.62 -13.84 6.65
N LEU A 28 3.48 -12.83 6.46
CA LEU A 28 4.36 -12.76 5.29
C LEU A 28 5.43 -13.86 5.27
N ILE A 29 5.96 -14.26 6.45
CA ILE A 29 6.88 -15.40 6.57
C ILE A 29 6.20 -16.69 6.08
N GLN A 30 4.94 -16.94 6.45
CA GLN A 30 4.19 -18.12 5.98
C GLN A 30 3.98 -18.10 4.45
N LEU A 31 3.95 -16.91 3.84
CA LEU A 31 3.77 -16.72 2.40
C LEU A 31 5.10 -16.54 1.64
N GLN A 32 6.25 -16.68 2.29
CA GLN A 32 7.55 -16.38 1.70
C GLN A 32 7.87 -17.26 0.48
N ASN A 33 7.40 -18.51 0.46
CA ASN A 33 7.56 -19.42 -0.68
C ASN A 33 6.79 -18.95 -1.95
N ARG A 34 5.92 -17.96 -1.84
CA ARG A 34 5.15 -17.41 -2.96
C ARG A 34 5.85 -16.23 -3.66
N GLY A 35 6.86 -15.63 -3.03
CA GLY A 35 7.63 -14.53 -3.62
C GLY A 35 8.74 -14.08 -2.68
N TYR A 36 9.94 -14.00 -3.22
CA TYR A 36 11.16 -13.65 -2.47
C TYR A 36 11.96 -12.51 -3.10
N ASP A 37 11.48 -11.93 -4.21
CA ASP A 37 12.18 -10.84 -4.89
C ASP A 37 12.07 -9.52 -4.14
N SER A 38 10.94 -9.27 -3.52
CA SER A 38 10.76 -8.12 -2.63
C SER A 38 9.64 -8.39 -1.63
N ALA A 39 9.65 -7.67 -0.52
CA ALA A 39 8.60 -7.67 0.48
C ALA A 39 8.32 -6.26 0.96
N GLY A 40 7.07 -5.99 1.32
CA GLY A 40 6.72 -4.72 1.90
C GLY A 40 5.41 -4.77 2.66
N ILE A 41 5.25 -3.78 3.51
CA ILE A 41 4.12 -3.62 4.43
C ILE A 41 3.57 -2.21 4.37
N CYS A 42 2.29 -2.08 4.65
CA CYS A 42 1.61 -0.82 4.89
C CYS A 42 0.73 -0.96 6.13
N ALA A 43 0.76 0.03 6.99
CA ALA A 43 -0.17 0.16 8.11
C ALA A 43 -0.71 1.59 8.20
N ILE A 44 -1.86 1.77 8.84
CA ILE A 44 -2.44 3.10 9.09
C ILE A 44 -2.16 3.45 10.55
N ASN A 45 -1.44 4.55 10.78
CA ASN A 45 -1.14 5.03 12.14
C ASN A 45 -2.35 5.76 12.76
N HIS A 46 -2.22 6.18 14.01
CA HIS A 46 -3.26 6.90 14.76
C HIS A 46 -3.61 8.28 14.16
N ASN A 47 -2.75 8.86 13.32
CA ASN A 47 -3.00 10.10 12.58
C ASN A 47 -3.65 9.86 11.20
N SER A 48 -4.12 8.65 10.93
CA SER A 48 -4.69 8.23 9.63
C SER A 48 -3.71 8.34 8.46
N GLN A 49 -2.39 8.27 8.73
CA GLN A 49 -1.36 8.29 7.70
C GLN A 49 -0.89 6.88 7.39
N PHE A 50 -0.59 6.61 6.12
CA PHE A 50 0.05 5.36 5.72
C PHE A 50 1.53 5.35 6.12
N ILE A 51 1.93 4.29 6.80
CA ILE A 51 3.32 3.96 7.12
C ILE A 51 3.72 2.79 6.23
N VAL A 52 4.67 3.00 5.34
CA VAL A 52 5.10 1.99 4.35
C VAL A 52 6.58 1.68 4.54
N TYR A 53 6.90 0.40 4.64
CA TYR A 53 8.26 -0.13 4.56
C TYR A 53 8.29 -1.21 3.48
N LYS A 54 9.21 -1.10 2.51
CA LYS A 54 9.32 -2.05 1.42
C LYS A 54 10.75 -2.17 0.93
N TYR A 55 11.18 -3.39 0.66
CA TYR A 55 12.56 -3.71 0.27
C TYR A 55 12.57 -4.76 -0.84
N ALA A 56 13.53 -4.63 -1.75
CA ALA A 56 13.90 -5.70 -2.66
C ALA A 56 15.00 -6.57 -2.02
N SER A 57 14.94 -7.87 -2.21
CA SER A 57 16.03 -8.75 -1.82
C SER A 57 17.27 -8.53 -2.71
N SER A 58 18.46 -8.73 -2.15
CA SER A 58 19.74 -8.71 -2.85
C SER A 58 20.45 -10.05 -2.68
N ASP A 59 21.66 -10.16 -3.22
CA ASP A 59 22.49 -11.35 -3.04
C ASP A 59 22.94 -11.56 -1.57
N THR A 60 22.88 -10.48 -0.77
CA THR A 60 23.37 -10.48 0.62
C THR A 60 22.27 -10.51 1.67
N PHE A 61 21.03 -10.22 1.30
CA PHE A 61 19.90 -10.25 2.25
C PHE A 61 18.57 -10.54 1.56
N ASN A 62 17.65 -11.11 2.34
CA ASN A 62 16.25 -11.30 1.96
C ASN A 62 15.42 -10.09 2.43
N ALA A 63 14.48 -9.65 1.61
CA ALA A 63 13.61 -8.51 1.92
C ALA A 63 12.78 -8.70 3.21
N ILE A 64 12.33 -9.92 3.50
CA ILE A 64 11.62 -10.22 4.74
C ILE A 64 12.53 -10.10 5.96
N ASP A 65 13.78 -10.56 5.88
CA ASP A 65 14.73 -10.45 6.99
C ASP A 65 14.99 -8.97 7.32
N LYS A 66 15.02 -8.12 6.30
CA LYS A 66 15.14 -6.67 6.51
C LYS A 66 13.89 -6.09 7.16
N LEU A 67 12.69 -6.53 6.79
CA LEU A 67 11.45 -6.14 7.48
C LEU A 67 11.44 -6.62 8.95
N ILE A 68 11.95 -7.83 9.22
CA ILE A 68 12.09 -8.35 10.60
C ILE A 68 13.04 -7.46 11.41
N SER A 69 14.17 -7.05 10.82
CA SER A 69 15.18 -6.24 11.51
C SER A 69 14.65 -4.88 11.97
N ILE A 70 13.75 -4.28 11.20
CA ILE A 70 13.14 -3.00 11.56
C ILE A 70 12.13 -3.12 12.72
N ASN A 71 11.63 -4.31 13.03
CA ASN A 71 10.74 -4.52 14.18
C ASN A 71 11.45 -4.25 15.54
N SER A 72 12.77 -4.27 15.56
CA SER A 72 13.56 -3.91 16.74
C SER A 72 13.79 -2.40 16.90
N ASP A 73 13.37 -1.60 15.92
CA ASP A 73 13.51 -0.13 15.98
C ASP A 73 12.31 0.47 16.72
N LYS A 74 12.59 1.02 17.90
CA LYS A 74 11.58 1.69 18.75
C LYS A 74 10.86 2.85 18.04
N THR A 75 11.52 3.49 17.08
CA THR A 75 10.91 4.59 16.30
C THR A 75 9.81 4.05 15.39
N ILE A 76 10.02 2.87 14.81
CA ILE A 76 9.05 2.20 13.96
C ILE A 76 7.92 1.61 14.79
N GLU A 77 8.25 1.00 15.92
CA GLU A 77 7.26 0.53 16.90
C GLU A 77 6.33 1.67 17.31
N PHE A 78 6.88 2.84 17.66
CA PHE A 78 6.09 4.03 18.00
C PHE A 78 5.19 4.50 16.84
N LYS A 79 5.70 4.51 15.59
CA LYS A 79 4.91 4.91 14.41
C LYS A 79 3.73 3.98 14.14
N LEU A 80 3.87 2.69 14.47
CA LEU A 80 2.86 1.65 14.25
C LEU A 80 2.00 1.39 15.47
N GLN A 81 2.33 1.99 16.61
CA GLN A 81 1.56 1.87 17.84
C GLN A 81 0.10 2.29 17.58
N ASN A 82 -0.84 1.48 18.06
CA ASN A 82 -2.27 1.67 17.86
C ASN A 82 -2.76 1.52 16.40
N SER A 83 -1.91 1.09 15.46
CA SER A 83 -2.36 0.69 14.14
C SER A 83 -3.29 -0.51 14.25
N ARG A 84 -4.42 -0.46 13.53
CA ARG A 84 -5.44 -1.52 13.56
C ARG A 84 -5.67 -2.16 12.19
N ILE A 85 -5.15 -1.53 11.15
CA ILE A 85 -5.24 -1.99 9.76
C ILE A 85 -3.83 -2.05 9.22
N ALA A 86 -3.46 -3.22 8.76
CA ALA A 86 -2.17 -3.41 8.08
C ALA A 86 -2.28 -4.49 7.01
N PHE A 87 -1.48 -4.35 5.97
CA PHE A 87 -1.36 -5.36 4.92
C PHE A 87 0.06 -5.38 4.37
N GLY A 88 0.42 -6.48 3.78
CA GLY A 88 1.74 -6.67 3.21
C GLY A 88 1.75 -7.61 2.03
N HIS A 89 2.87 -7.66 1.34
CA HIS A 89 3.04 -8.34 0.07
C HIS A 89 4.44 -8.94 -0.06
N ASN A 90 4.48 -10.19 -0.48
CA ASN A 90 5.68 -10.86 -0.97
C ASN A 90 5.61 -10.92 -2.49
N ARG A 91 6.54 -10.29 -3.18
CA ARG A 91 6.52 -10.17 -4.63
C ARG A 91 7.43 -11.19 -5.29
N TRP A 92 6.89 -11.82 -6.33
CA TRP A 92 7.64 -12.44 -7.42
C TRP A 92 7.63 -11.46 -8.58
N ALA A 93 8.78 -10.92 -8.96
CA ALA A 93 8.87 -9.86 -9.97
C ALA A 93 8.54 -10.40 -11.36
N THR A 94 7.42 -9.98 -11.92
CA THR A 94 7.00 -10.29 -13.30
C THR A 94 7.11 -9.06 -14.21
N HIS A 95 6.94 -7.86 -13.66
CA HIS A 95 7.05 -6.57 -14.36
C HIS A 95 7.89 -5.59 -13.56
N GLY A 96 8.79 -4.87 -14.26
CA GLY A 96 9.72 -3.95 -13.63
C GLY A 96 10.92 -4.66 -12.98
N ILE A 97 12.02 -3.94 -12.85
CA ILE A 97 13.25 -4.46 -12.23
C ILE A 97 13.03 -4.71 -10.73
N LYS A 98 13.86 -5.58 -10.17
CA LYS A 98 13.89 -5.86 -8.74
C LYS A 98 14.58 -4.71 -8.01
N ASN A 99 13.79 -3.84 -7.39
CA ASN A 99 14.24 -2.72 -6.56
C ASN A 99 13.15 -2.33 -5.55
N ASP A 100 13.50 -1.48 -4.57
CA ASP A 100 12.58 -1.04 -3.52
C ASP A 100 11.39 -0.23 -4.08
N ILE A 101 11.61 0.55 -5.14
CA ILE A 101 10.57 1.40 -5.74
C ILE A 101 9.46 0.53 -6.35
N ASN A 102 9.83 -0.57 -7.00
CA ASN A 102 8.90 -1.51 -7.63
C ASN A 102 8.31 -2.54 -6.65
N ALA A 103 8.75 -2.56 -5.38
CA ALA A 103 8.13 -3.37 -4.35
C ALA A 103 6.75 -2.80 -3.97
N HIS A 104 5.82 -3.70 -3.61
CA HIS A 104 4.52 -3.31 -3.04
C HIS A 104 4.64 -3.09 -1.53
N PRO A 105 3.77 -2.28 -0.94
CA PRO A 105 2.63 -1.54 -1.48
C PRO A 105 2.98 -0.32 -2.31
N HIS A 106 2.01 0.14 -3.12
CA HIS A 106 2.05 1.43 -3.80
C HIS A 106 1.03 2.39 -3.20
N LEU A 107 1.41 3.66 -3.07
CA LEU A 107 0.53 4.76 -2.66
C LEU A 107 0.06 5.55 -3.89
N SER A 108 -1.11 6.17 -3.77
CA SER A 108 -1.56 7.20 -4.71
C SER A 108 -0.73 8.49 -4.59
N ASN A 109 -0.80 9.38 -5.57
CA ASN A 109 -0.01 10.61 -5.59
C ASN A 109 -0.32 11.53 -4.39
N ASP A 110 -1.54 11.49 -3.87
CA ASP A 110 -1.97 12.24 -2.68
C ASP A 110 -1.82 11.47 -1.37
N GLU A 111 -1.27 10.24 -1.44
CA GLU A 111 -1.12 9.32 -0.32
C GLU A 111 -2.43 8.99 0.43
N CYS A 112 -3.60 9.16 -0.23
CA CYS A 112 -4.90 8.82 0.35
C CYS A 112 -5.31 7.36 0.13
N PHE A 113 -4.64 6.65 -0.78
CA PHE A 113 -4.89 5.26 -1.10
C PHE A 113 -3.59 4.47 -1.09
N ALA A 114 -3.67 3.24 -0.59
CA ALA A 114 -2.57 2.28 -0.62
C ALA A 114 -3.06 0.93 -1.15
N ILE A 115 -2.27 0.26 -1.99
CA ILE A 115 -2.67 -0.99 -2.63
C ILE A 115 -1.53 -2.00 -2.72
N VAL A 116 -1.88 -3.27 -2.60
CA VAL A 116 -1.10 -4.42 -3.06
C VAL A 116 -1.91 -5.17 -4.10
N HIS A 117 -1.25 -5.76 -5.09
CA HIS A 117 -1.93 -6.42 -6.20
C HIS A 117 -1.17 -7.65 -6.66
N ASN A 118 -1.91 -8.72 -6.90
CA ASN A 118 -1.43 -9.93 -7.56
C ASN A 118 -2.17 -10.06 -8.89
N GLY A 119 -1.49 -9.79 -9.99
CA GLY A 119 -2.06 -9.85 -11.32
C GLY A 119 -1.30 -9.00 -12.33
N ILE A 120 -1.89 -8.83 -13.49
CA ILE A 120 -1.36 -8.02 -14.59
C ILE A 120 -2.50 -7.17 -15.14
N ILE A 121 -2.25 -5.88 -15.29
CA ILE A 121 -3.19 -4.95 -15.94
C ILE A 121 -2.75 -4.77 -17.39
N GLU A 122 -3.38 -5.51 -18.29
CA GLU A 122 -3.00 -5.56 -19.70
C GLU A 122 -2.98 -4.17 -20.39
N ASN A 123 -3.92 -3.31 -20.03
CA ASN A 123 -4.05 -1.97 -20.60
C ASN A 123 -3.38 -0.86 -19.77
N TYR A 124 -2.47 -1.21 -18.82
CA TYR A 124 -1.87 -0.26 -17.90
C TYR A 124 -1.16 0.90 -18.61
N ASN A 125 -0.53 0.67 -19.77
CA ASN A 125 0.14 1.71 -20.52
C ASN A 125 -0.83 2.80 -21.01
N LYS A 126 -2.01 2.43 -21.49
CA LYS A 126 -3.06 3.38 -21.92
C LYS A 126 -3.57 4.19 -20.73
N LEU A 127 -3.82 3.52 -19.61
CA LEU A 127 -4.26 4.17 -18.36
C LEU A 127 -3.19 5.10 -17.80
N LYS A 128 -1.92 4.70 -17.82
CA LYS A 128 -0.79 5.55 -17.41
C LYS A 128 -0.69 6.81 -18.25
N GLN A 129 -0.78 6.70 -19.58
CA GLN A 129 -0.76 7.86 -20.48
C GLN A 129 -1.96 8.80 -20.25
N PHE A 130 -3.14 8.25 -19.96
CA PHE A 130 -4.31 9.02 -19.57
C PHE A 130 -4.04 9.80 -18.27
N LEU A 131 -3.57 9.13 -17.22
CA LEU A 131 -3.31 9.73 -15.91
C LEU A 131 -2.18 10.79 -15.96
N ILE A 132 -1.15 10.58 -16.77
CA ILE A 132 -0.10 11.61 -17.01
C ILE A 132 -0.71 12.89 -17.59
N LYS A 133 -1.66 12.78 -18.52
CA LYS A 133 -2.38 13.96 -19.04
C LYS A 133 -3.27 14.65 -17.99
N GLN A 134 -3.59 13.96 -16.90
CA GLN A 134 -4.29 14.48 -15.73
C GLN A 134 -3.32 14.94 -14.61
N ASN A 135 -2.03 15.14 -14.94
CA ASN A 135 -0.96 15.59 -14.05
C ASN A 135 -0.56 14.59 -12.95
N TYR A 136 -0.85 13.29 -13.12
CA TYR A 136 -0.33 12.24 -12.23
C TYR A 136 1.12 11.91 -12.55
N THR A 137 1.92 11.71 -11.52
CA THR A 137 3.32 11.27 -11.62
C THR A 137 3.46 9.79 -11.31
N PHE A 138 4.48 9.15 -11.87
CA PHE A 138 4.76 7.73 -11.69
C PHE A 138 6.23 7.52 -11.34
N HIS A 139 6.49 6.79 -10.27
CA HIS A 139 7.83 6.51 -9.77
C HIS A 139 8.27 5.09 -10.07
N SER A 140 7.32 4.14 -10.12
CA SER A 140 7.61 2.74 -10.37
C SER A 140 7.36 2.33 -11.84
N GLN A 141 7.84 1.14 -12.15
CA GLN A 141 7.61 0.48 -13.44
C GLN A 141 6.44 -0.52 -13.37
N THR A 142 5.71 -0.56 -12.23
CA THR A 142 4.65 -1.53 -12.02
C THR A 142 3.32 -1.03 -12.56
N ASP A 143 2.50 -1.94 -13.05
CA ASP A 143 1.11 -1.68 -13.41
C ASP A 143 0.23 -1.34 -12.20
N THR A 144 0.62 -1.81 -11.02
CA THR A 144 -0.11 -1.57 -9.76
C THR A 144 -0.14 -0.09 -9.36
N GLU A 145 0.93 0.68 -9.62
CA GLU A 145 0.93 2.12 -9.37
C GLU A 145 -0.11 2.85 -10.24
N VAL A 146 -0.41 2.30 -11.41
CA VAL A 146 -1.47 2.85 -12.28
C VAL A 146 -2.85 2.64 -11.66
N ILE A 147 -3.10 1.47 -11.03
CA ILE A 147 -4.38 1.19 -10.37
C ILE A 147 -4.65 2.17 -9.24
N VAL A 148 -3.69 2.36 -8.34
CA VAL A 148 -3.91 3.21 -7.17
C VAL A 148 -4.14 4.67 -7.56
N ASN A 149 -3.45 5.16 -8.58
CA ASN A 149 -3.68 6.50 -9.11
C ASN A 149 -5.00 6.63 -9.88
N LEU A 150 -5.45 5.57 -10.55
CA LEU A 150 -6.77 5.55 -11.19
C LEU A 150 -7.91 5.57 -10.15
N ILE A 151 -7.73 4.90 -9.02
CA ILE A 151 -8.66 4.96 -7.88
C ILE A 151 -8.75 6.40 -7.37
N GLN A 152 -7.62 7.04 -7.10
CA GLN A 152 -7.56 8.43 -6.68
C GLN A 152 -8.26 9.36 -7.67
N TYR A 153 -7.96 9.23 -8.97
CA TYR A 153 -8.57 10.04 -10.02
C TYR A 153 -10.11 9.93 -9.98
N ASN A 154 -10.65 8.71 -10.00
CA ASN A 154 -12.10 8.51 -9.98
C ASN A 154 -12.75 9.02 -8.69
N PHE A 155 -12.10 8.82 -7.53
CA PHE A 155 -12.58 9.33 -6.26
C PHE A 155 -12.65 10.85 -6.25
N SER A 156 -11.63 11.53 -6.73
CA SER A 156 -11.59 13.00 -6.83
C SER A 156 -12.70 13.54 -7.76
N GLN A 157 -12.97 12.86 -8.89
CA GLN A 157 -14.05 13.26 -9.79
C GLN A 157 -15.43 13.17 -9.10
N GLN A 158 -15.68 12.13 -8.31
CA GLN A 158 -16.94 11.99 -7.57
C GLN A 158 -17.15 13.07 -6.51
N LEU A 159 -16.10 13.49 -5.82
CA LEU A 159 -16.17 14.59 -4.85
C LEU A 159 -16.53 15.91 -5.53
N HIS A 160 -15.96 16.20 -6.71
CA HIS A 160 -16.28 17.41 -7.47
C HIS A 160 -17.74 17.44 -7.96
N VAL A 161 -18.29 16.31 -8.38
CA VAL A 161 -19.69 16.21 -8.79
C VAL A 161 -20.63 16.46 -7.59
N SER A 162 -20.32 15.87 -6.44
CA SER A 162 -21.15 16.01 -5.23
C SER A 162 -21.13 17.44 -4.65
N SER A 163 -20.03 18.17 -4.76
CA SER A 163 -19.93 19.56 -4.32
C SER A 163 -20.73 20.51 -5.21
N ASN A 164 -20.81 20.26 -6.51
CA ASN A 164 -21.56 21.10 -7.47
C ASN A 164 -23.07 20.90 -7.39
N THR A 165 -23.56 19.75 -6.92
CA THR A 165 -25.00 19.50 -6.75
C THR A 165 -25.57 20.19 -5.52
N ASN A 166 -24.77 20.43 -4.47
CA ASN A 166 -25.22 21.10 -3.25
C ASN A 166 -25.32 22.63 -3.35
N THR A 167 -24.77 23.24 -4.39
CA THR A 167 -24.84 24.71 -4.59
C THR A 167 -26.10 25.16 -5.32
N ASN A 168 -26.88 24.26 -5.94
CA ASN A 168 -28.05 24.61 -6.75
C ASN A 168 -29.41 24.54 -6.00
N THR A 169 -29.43 24.30 -4.70
CA THR A 169 -30.71 24.19 -3.95
C THR A 169 -31.07 25.41 -3.11
N ASN A 170 -30.32 26.53 -3.17
CA ASN A 170 -30.55 27.72 -2.34
C ASN A 170 -30.83 29.00 -3.14
N THR A 171 -31.56 28.93 -4.27
CA THR A 171 -32.09 30.15 -4.93
C THR A 171 -33.52 29.89 -5.37
N ASN A 172 -34.48 29.87 -4.42
CA ASN A 172 -35.87 30.17 -4.67
C ASN A 172 -36.55 30.37 -3.31
N THR A 173 -36.51 31.57 -2.81
CA THR A 173 -37.55 32.23 -2.01
C THR A 173 -37.52 33.71 -2.30
#